data_df2fe5143080b1275d1c1f8d772f0909
#
_entry.id   df2fe5143080b1275d1c1f8d772f0909
#
_cell.length_a   1.000
_cell.length_b   1.000
_cell.length_c   1.000
_cell.angle_alpha   90.00
_cell.angle_beta   90.00
_cell.angle_gamma   90.00
#
_symmetry.space_group_name_H-M   'P 1'
#
loop_
_entity.id
_entity.type
_entity.pdbx_description
1 polymer ?
#
loop_
_entity_poly.entity_id
_entity_poly.type
_entity_poly.pdbx_seq_one_letter_code
_entity_poly.pdbx_strand_id
1 'polypeptide(L)'
;HKIAVIGSGPAGLTCAGDLAKLGYDVTIFEALHRAGGVLSYGIPEFRLPKDKVVAAEVENVKALGVDIETNVVIGKSVKIDELMEKEGFEAVFIGSGAGLPRFMGIPGEQANGVFSANEFLTRNNLMKAFEEGYETPISHGKKVVVVGGGNVAMDAARTALRLGAEVHIVYRRGEEELPARKEEVHHAKEEGIIFDLLQNPTEILVDENGWVKGVRIIKMELGEPDASGRRSPVEIPGSEYEMDCDTVIMSLGTSPNPLISSTTKGLETNRRKCIVATEDTGATSKDGVYAGGDAVTGAATVILAMGAGKAAAKGIDEYLSK
;
A
#
# COMPACT_ATOMS: atom_id res chain seq x y z
N HIS A 1 2.85 -26.89 17.47
CA HIS A 1 3.16 -26.54 16.09
C HIS A 1 3.62 -25.08 16.01
N LYS A 2 4.66 -24.82 15.25
CA LYS A 2 5.32 -23.54 15.09
C LYS A 2 4.95 -22.92 13.75
N ILE A 3 4.40 -21.71 13.75
CA ILE A 3 3.88 -21.05 12.55
C ILE A 3 4.56 -19.70 12.34
N ALA A 4 5.05 -19.44 11.14
CA ALA A 4 5.58 -18.15 10.74
C ALA A 4 4.51 -17.32 10.01
N VAL A 5 4.37 -16.08 10.39
CA VAL A 5 3.53 -15.08 9.71
C VAL A 5 4.42 -13.98 9.14
N ILE A 6 4.34 -13.76 7.84
CA ILE A 6 5.18 -12.78 7.14
C ILE A 6 4.39 -11.52 6.88
N GLY A 7 4.75 -10.46 7.58
CA GLY A 7 4.08 -9.17 7.58
C GLY A 7 3.09 -9.01 8.73
N SER A 8 3.15 -7.86 9.37
CA SER A 8 2.32 -7.46 10.52
C SER A 8 1.18 -6.49 10.14
N GLY A 9 0.78 -6.50 8.89
CA GLY A 9 -0.41 -5.78 8.44
C GLY A 9 -1.71 -6.44 8.93
N PRO A 10 -2.87 -5.92 8.55
CA PRO A 10 -4.16 -6.42 9.05
C PRO A 10 -4.38 -7.92 8.79
N ALA A 11 -3.94 -8.44 7.65
CA ALA A 11 -4.04 -9.89 7.35
C ALA A 11 -3.16 -10.72 8.30
N GLY A 12 -1.89 -10.32 8.48
CA GLY A 12 -0.93 -11.01 9.33
C GLY A 12 -1.31 -10.98 10.81
N LEU A 13 -1.67 -9.82 11.34
CA LEU A 13 -2.12 -9.67 12.72
C LEU A 13 -3.35 -10.52 13.03
N THR A 14 -4.33 -10.53 12.11
CA THR A 14 -5.56 -11.34 12.27
C THR A 14 -5.25 -12.83 12.23
N CYS A 15 -4.47 -13.28 11.24
CA CYS A 15 -4.06 -14.68 11.11
C CYS A 15 -3.32 -15.16 12.37
N ALA A 16 -2.32 -14.40 12.80
CA ALA A 16 -1.51 -14.72 13.97
C ALA A 16 -2.35 -14.77 15.27
N GLY A 17 -3.22 -13.80 15.47
CA GLY A 17 -4.08 -13.74 16.64
C GLY A 17 -5.06 -14.91 16.70
N ASP A 18 -5.67 -15.30 15.59
CA ASP A 18 -6.59 -16.44 15.55
C ASP A 18 -5.85 -17.77 15.75
N LEU A 19 -4.66 -17.96 15.19
CA LEU A 19 -3.83 -19.14 15.41
C LEU A 19 -3.33 -19.24 16.88
N ALA A 20 -2.91 -18.13 17.47
CA ALA A 20 -2.50 -18.11 18.88
C ALA A 20 -3.63 -18.50 19.83
N LYS A 21 -4.88 -18.08 19.55
CA LYS A 21 -6.07 -18.51 20.31
C LYS A 21 -6.33 -20.01 20.22
N LEU A 22 -5.89 -20.66 19.16
CA LEU A 22 -5.95 -22.12 18.99
C LEU A 22 -4.80 -22.86 19.68
N GLY A 23 -3.84 -22.13 20.26
CA GLY A 23 -2.72 -22.70 21.02
C GLY A 23 -1.46 -22.95 20.21
N TYR A 24 -1.38 -22.41 18.99
CA TYR A 24 -0.17 -22.50 18.16
C TYR A 24 0.92 -21.52 18.63
N ASP A 25 2.17 -21.90 18.44
CA ASP A 25 3.36 -21.04 18.62
C ASP A 25 3.58 -20.19 17.36
N VAL A 26 3.28 -18.90 17.45
CA VAL A 26 3.23 -18.01 16.29
C VAL A 26 4.26 -16.91 16.40
N THR A 27 5.10 -16.77 15.36
CA THR A 27 6.03 -15.65 15.19
C THR A 27 5.68 -14.84 13.96
N ILE A 28 5.50 -13.53 14.11
CA ILE A 28 5.36 -12.59 13.00
C ILE A 28 6.73 -12.01 12.66
N PHE A 29 7.12 -12.07 11.40
CA PHE A 29 8.30 -11.39 10.87
C PHE A 29 7.88 -10.15 10.10
N GLU A 30 8.34 -8.98 10.56
CA GLU A 30 8.04 -7.68 9.99
C GLU A 30 9.29 -7.02 9.41
N ALA A 31 9.23 -6.60 8.17
CA ALA A 31 10.35 -5.96 7.48
C ALA A 31 10.68 -4.57 8.03
N LEU A 32 9.67 -3.83 8.49
CA LEU A 32 9.83 -2.47 9.03
C LEU A 32 10.22 -2.51 10.53
N HIS A 33 10.62 -1.37 11.04
CA HIS A 33 10.99 -1.21 12.46
C HIS A 33 9.77 -1.15 13.40
N ARG A 34 8.55 -1.02 12.85
CA ARG A 34 7.30 -0.94 13.59
C ARG A 34 6.25 -1.86 12.96
N ALA A 35 5.54 -2.59 13.79
CA ALA A 35 4.43 -3.44 13.36
C ALA A 35 3.19 -2.62 12.95
N GLY A 36 2.31 -3.25 12.16
CA GLY A 36 1.06 -2.67 11.70
C GLY A 36 0.92 -2.59 10.19
N GLY A 37 2.02 -2.72 9.43
CA GLY A 37 2.00 -2.63 7.98
C GLY A 37 1.38 -1.31 7.50
N VAL A 38 0.46 -1.38 6.53
CA VAL A 38 -0.22 -0.19 5.99
C VAL A 38 -0.99 0.62 7.04
N LEU A 39 -1.41 0.00 8.13
CA LEU A 39 -2.04 0.71 9.26
C LEU A 39 -1.06 1.71 9.90
N SER A 40 0.23 1.41 9.89
CA SER A 40 1.27 2.26 10.46
C SER A 40 1.89 3.21 9.43
N TYR A 41 2.23 2.74 8.22
CA TYR A 41 2.93 3.58 7.24
C TYR A 41 2.02 4.32 6.27
N GLY A 42 0.83 3.77 5.93
CA GLY A 42 0.04 4.24 4.80
C GLY A 42 -1.17 5.08 5.19
N ILE A 43 -1.95 4.66 6.17
CA ILE A 43 -3.16 5.38 6.59
C ILE A 43 -2.77 6.58 7.45
N PRO A 44 -3.23 7.80 7.13
CA PRO A 44 -2.85 8.99 7.89
C PRO A 44 -3.28 8.96 9.36
N GLU A 45 -2.52 9.64 10.21
CA GLU A 45 -2.79 9.77 11.65
C GLU A 45 -4.20 10.30 11.94
N PHE A 46 -4.66 11.28 11.15
CA PHE A 46 -6.00 11.88 11.33
C PHE A 46 -7.16 10.94 10.97
N ARG A 47 -6.90 9.81 10.30
CA ARG A 47 -7.88 8.74 10.04
C ARG A 47 -7.72 7.55 10.99
N LEU A 48 -6.50 7.21 11.33
CA LEU A 48 -6.19 6.05 12.17
C LEU A 48 -5.00 6.37 13.09
N PRO A 49 -5.25 6.79 14.33
CA PRO A 49 -4.20 7.10 15.30
C PRO A 49 -3.28 5.91 15.57
N LYS A 50 -1.95 6.10 15.42
CA LYS A 50 -0.97 5.02 15.49
C LYS A 50 -0.74 4.54 16.91
N ASP A 51 -0.49 5.47 17.82
CA ASP A 51 -0.10 5.13 19.19
C ASP A 51 -1.30 4.68 20.05
N LYS A 52 -2.52 5.13 19.72
CA LYS A 52 -3.73 4.77 20.47
C LYS A 52 -4.43 3.53 19.92
N VAL A 53 -4.55 3.40 18.60
CA VAL A 53 -5.35 2.34 17.97
C VAL A 53 -4.46 1.22 17.45
N VAL A 54 -3.53 1.53 16.55
CA VAL A 54 -2.70 0.49 15.91
C VAL A 54 -1.80 -0.20 16.94
N ALA A 55 -1.16 0.58 17.81
CA ALA A 55 -0.31 0.01 18.87
C ALA A 55 -1.10 -0.86 19.84
N ALA A 56 -2.33 -0.46 20.21
CA ALA A 56 -3.18 -1.25 21.07
C ALA A 56 -3.56 -2.60 20.43
N GLU A 57 -3.87 -2.63 19.14
CA GLU A 57 -4.16 -3.87 18.43
C GLU A 57 -2.92 -4.78 18.33
N VAL A 58 -1.74 -4.22 18.11
CA VAL A 58 -0.49 -4.97 18.10
C VAL A 58 -0.22 -5.59 19.49
N GLU A 59 -0.39 -4.82 20.56
CA GLU A 59 -0.21 -5.32 21.92
C GLU A 59 -1.26 -6.38 22.31
N ASN A 60 -2.51 -6.26 21.82
CA ASN A 60 -3.52 -7.31 22.00
C ASN A 60 -3.07 -8.63 21.36
N VAL A 61 -2.47 -8.59 20.19
CA VAL A 61 -1.96 -9.80 19.51
C VAL A 61 -0.77 -10.39 20.28
N LYS A 62 0.18 -9.55 20.74
CA LYS A 62 1.28 -10.00 21.61
C LYS A 62 0.79 -10.63 22.90
N ALA A 63 -0.25 -10.07 23.53
CA ALA A 63 -0.84 -10.60 24.75
C ALA A 63 -1.42 -12.02 24.60
N LEU A 64 -1.71 -12.46 23.36
CA LEU A 64 -2.09 -13.84 23.06
C LEU A 64 -0.90 -14.82 23.01
N GLY A 65 0.34 -14.32 23.16
CA GLY A 65 1.56 -15.12 23.10
C GLY A 65 2.24 -15.09 21.73
N VAL A 66 1.85 -14.17 20.82
CA VAL A 66 2.50 -14.01 19.53
C VAL A 66 3.80 -13.22 19.68
N ASP A 67 4.89 -13.77 19.18
CA ASP A 67 6.16 -13.05 19.03
C ASP A 67 6.15 -12.20 17.75
N ILE A 68 6.68 -10.98 17.85
CA ILE A 68 6.81 -10.08 16.68
C ILE A 68 8.27 -9.65 16.56
N GLU A 69 8.92 -10.10 15.49
CA GLU A 69 10.29 -9.75 15.14
C GLU A 69 10.29 -8.69 14.03
N THR A 70 10.68 -7.47 14.37
CA THR A 70 10.81 -6.36 13.43
C THR A 70 12.20 -6.32 12.77
N ASN A 71 12.33 -5.56 11.68
CA ASN A 71 13.57 -5.43 10.89
C ASN A 71 14.05 -6.77 10.29
N VAL A 72 13.15 -7.70 10.04
CA VAL A 72 13.42 -8.98 9.40
C VAL A 72 12.78 -9.02 8.02
N VAL A 73 13.60 -8.96 6.98
CA VAL A 73 13.15 -8.95 5.59
C VAL A 73 13.19 -10.37 5.03
N ILE A 74 12.02 -11.02 4.97
CA ILE A 74 11.91 -12.36 4.39
C ILE A 74 12.23 -12.33 2.90
N GLY A 75 13.11 -13.24 2.48
CA GLY A 75 13.71 -13.27 1.14
C GLY A 75 15.08 -12.58 1.06
N LYS A 76 15.47 -11.86 2.13
CA LYS A 76 16.82 -11.26 2.29
C LYS A 76 17.53 -11.79 3.52
N SER A 77 16.99 -11.52 4.72
CA SER A 77 17.57 -11.97 6.00
C SER A 77 17.48 -13.48 6.14
N VAL A 78 16.32 -14.03 5.84
CA VAL A 78 16.01 -15.45 5.84
C VAL A 78 14.96 -15.74 4.75
N LYS A 79 14.99 -16.92 4.16
CA LYS A 79 14.01 -17.34 3.15
C LYS A 79 12.92 -18.21 3.77
N ILE A 80 11.76 -18.33 3.11
CA ILE A 80 10.67 -19.21 3.56
C ILE A 80 11.13 -20.65 3.69
N ASP A 81 11.88 -21.16 2.71
CA ASP A 81 12.42 -22.52 2.76
C ASP A 81 13.32 -22.73 3.98
N GLU A 82 14.12 -21.74 4.35
CA GLU A 82 14.97 -21.82 5.54
C GLU A 82 14.17 -21.79 6.84
N LEU A 83 13.11 -20.99 6.93
CA LEU A 83 12.18 -21.00 8.07
C LEU A 83 11.59 -22.39 8.29
N MET A 84 11.17 -23.05 7.21
CA MET A 84 10.56 -24.38 7.30
C MET A 84 11.58 -25.49 7.55
N GLU A 85 12.70 -25.51 6.82
CA GLU A 85 13.68 -26.59 6.84
C GLU A 85 14.67 -26.54 8.02
N LYS A 86 15.02 -25.30 8.47
CA LYS A 86 16.07 -25.09 9.48
C LYS A 86 15.55 -24.56 10.80
N GLU A 87 14.54 -23.67 10.77
CA GLU A 87 14.00 -23.02 11.97
C GLU A 87 12.79 -23.75 12.54
N GLY A 88 12.31 -24.80 11.88
CA GLY A 88 11.25 -25.69 12.37
C GLY A 88 9.84 -25.14 12.28
N PHE A 89 9.58 -24.15 11.44
CA PHE A 89 8.22 -23.69 11.16
C PHE A 89 7.49 -24.71 10.28
N GLU A 90 6.34 -25.17 10.73
CA GLU A 90 5.55 -26.20 10.06
C GLU A 90 4.56 -25.65 9.06
N ALA A 91 4.15 -24.41 9.23
CA ALA A 91 3.35 -23.67 8.28
C ALA A 91 3.79 -22.18 8.21
N VAL A 92 3.51 -21.55 7.06
CA VAL A 92 3.83 -20.15 6.81
C VAL A 92 2.62 -19.44 6.24
N PHE A 93 2.29 -18.26 6.77
CA PHE A 93 1.32 -17.34 6.18
C PHE A 93 2.03 -16.12 5.61
N ILE A 94 1.76 -15.79 4.33
CA ILE A 94 2.29 -14.60 3.65
C ILE A 94 1.23 -13.52 3.61
N GLY A 95 1.40 -12.49 4.44
CA GLY A 95 0.58 -11.27 4.50
C GLY A 95 1.42 -10.02 4.22
N SER A 96 2.32 -10.09 3.26
CA SER A 96 3.32 -9.05 2.96
C SER A 96 2.76 -7.80 2.27
N GLY A 97 1.48 -7.79 1.94
CA GLY A 97 0.81 -6.63 1.34
C GLY A 97 1.20 -6.33 -0.11
N ALA A 98 0.89 -5.12 -0.55
CA ALA A 98 1.19 -4.60 -1.89
C ALA A 98 1.70 -3.16 -1.77
N GLY A 99 2.98 -3.01 -1.45
CA GLY A 99 3.60 -1.72 -1.18
C GLY A 99 4.49 -1.16 -2.30
N LEU A 100 4.68 -1.89 -3.41
CA LEU A 100 5.53 -1.44 -4.51
C LEU A 100 4.77 -0.45 -5.39
N PRO A 101 5.17 0.84 -5.44
CA PRO A 101 4.44 1.87 -6.18
C PRO A 101 4.57 1.72 -7.68
N ARG A 102 3.59 2.26 -8.40
CA ARG A 102 3.60 2.37 -9.86
C ARG A 102 3.84 3.82 -10.27
N PHE A 103 4.56 3.95 -11.38
CA PHE A 103 4.86 5.23 -12.02
C PHE A 103 4.30 5.24 -13.45
N MET A 104 4.22 6.42 -14.06
CA MET A 104 3.69 6.59 -15.43
C MET A 104 4.71 6.27 -16.50
N GLY A 105 6.01 6.42 -16.22
CA GLY A 105 7.08 6.34 -17.23
C GLY A 105 7.18 7.58 -18.11
N ILE A 106 6.74 8.74 -17.61
CA ILE A 106 6.79 10.02 -18.32
C ILE A 106 8.10 10.77 -18.07
N PRO A 107 8.52 11.66 -19.00
CA PRO A 107 9.72 12.48 -18.79
C PRO A 107 9.63 13.31 -17.49
N GLY A 108 10.76 13.43 -16.79
CA GLY A 108 10.87 14.20 -15.55
C GLY A 108 10.42 13.48 -14.27
N GLU A 109 9.90 12.29 -14.36
CA GLU A 109 9.37 11.53 -13.22
C GLU A 109 10.43 11.13 -12.17
N GLN A 110 11.71 11.24 -12.53
CA GLN A 110 12.86 11.01 -11.65
C GLN A 110 13.40 12.29 -10.99
N ALA A 111 12.75 13.43 -11.18
CA ALA A 111 13.17 14.71 -10.66
C ALA A 111 13.06 14.78 -9.12
N ASN A 112 13.84 15.67 -8.51
CA ASN A 112 13.66 16.03 -7.12
C ASN A 112 12.31 16.73 -6.93
N GLY A 113 11.56 16.31 -5.91
CA GLY A 113 10.20 16.79 -5.66
C GLY A 113 9.12 15.88 -6.24
N VAL A 114 9.49 14.76 -6.90
CA VAL A 114 8.57 13.69 -7.29
C VAL A 114 8.63 12.57 -6.26
N PHE A 115 7.47 12.19 -5.74
CA PHE A 115 7.32 11.11 -4.75
C PHE A 115 6.27 10.11 -5.21
N SER A 116 6.42 8.86 -4.83
CA SER A 116 5.26 7.97 -4.77
C SER A 116 4.41 8.32 -3.55
N ALA A 117 3.11 8.04 -3.60
CA ALA A 117 2.24 8.22 -2.44
C ALA A 117 2.72 7.37 -1.25
N ASN A 118 3.21 6.15 -1.51
CA ASN A 118 3.76 5.30 -0.45
C ASN A 118 4.95 5.94 0.26
N GLU A 119 5.89 6.52 -0.48
CA GLU A 119 7.04 7.21 0.10
C GLU A 119 6.59 8.43 0.92
N PHE A 120 5.75 9.27 0.35
CA PHE A 120 5.25 10.48 1.00
C PHE A 120 4.49 10.15 2.29
N LEU A 121 3.57 9.18 2.23
CA LEU A 121 2.79 8.75 3.39
C LEU A 121 3.64 8.04 4.44
N THR A 122 4.61 7.22 4.04
CA THR A 122 5.53 6.56 4.98
C THR A 122 6.36 7.57 5.76
N ARG A 123 6.90 8.59 5.11
CA ARG A 123 7.64 9.67 5.77
C ARG A 123 6.80 10.41 6.80
N ASN A 124 5.52 10.64 6.50
CA ASN A 124 4.61 11.32 7.43
C ASN A 124 4.11 10.41 8.55
N ASN A 125 3.61 9.23 8.22
CA ASN A 125 2.88 8.40 9.17
C ASN A 125 3.80 7.52 10.03
N LEU A 126 4.74 6.82 9.41
CA LEU A 126 5.67 5.93 10.11
C LEU A 126 6.86 6.70 10.68
N MET A 127 7.43 7.61 9.89
CA MET A 127 8.64 8.35 10.22
C MET A 127 8.34 9.73 10.83
N LYS A 128 7.07 10.05 11.06
CA LYS A 128 6.58 11.20 11.81
C LYS A 128 7.14 12.56 11.36
N ALA A 129 7.27 12.75 10.04
CA ALA A 129 7.83 13.98 9.47
C ALA A 129 7.07 15.25 9.83
N PHE A 130 5.81 15.14 10.28
CA PHE A 130 4.98 16.26 10.70
C PHE A 130 5.18 16.66 12.17
N GLU A 131 5.85 15.83 12.99
CA GLU A 131 6.03 16.07 14.42
C GLU A 131 7.34 16.83 14.70
N GLU A 132 7.29 17.79 15.60
CA GLU A 132 8.49 18.48 16.09
C GLU A 132 9.43 17.48 16.80
N GLY A 133 10.73 17.61 16.54
CA GLY A 133 11.75 16.73 17.10
C GLY A 133 12.10 15.51 16.24
N TYR A 134 11.41 15.30 15.12
CA TYR A 134 11.77 14.30 14.12
C TYR A 134 12.49 14.95 12.95
N GLU A 135 13.67 14.43 12.60
CA GLU A 135 14.51 14.91 11.50
C GLU A 135 14.19 14.21 10.15
N THR A 136 13.00 13.66 10.00
CA THR A 136 12.60 12.98 8.77
C THR A 136 12.48 14.01 7.64
N PRO A 137 13.25 13.86 6.54
CA PRO A 137 13.17 14.78 5.42
C PRO A 137 11.80 14.70 4.75
N ILE A 138 11.14 15.84 4.63
CA ILE A 138 9.91 15.97 3.86
C ILE A 138 9.94 17.28 3.07
N SER A 139 9.41 17.23 1.84
CA SER A 139 9.18 18.43 1.07
C SER A 139 7.88 19.09 1.51
N HIS A 140 8.00 20.27 2.12
CA HIS A 140 6.86 21.14 2.37
C HIS A 140 6.54 21.92 1.09
N GLY A 141 5.86 21.26 0.14
CA GLY A 141 5.45 21.90 -1.10
C GLY A 141 4.47 23.05 -0.85
N LYS A 142 4.59 24.10 -1.65
CA LYS A 142 3.61 25.19 -1.67
C LYS A 142 2.41 24.84 -2.53
N LYS A 143 2.70 24.23 -3.68
CA LYS A 143 1.69 23.73 -4.62
C LYS A 143 2.02 22.29 -5.01
N VAL A 144 1.14 21.38 -4.66
CA VAL A 144 1.30 19.94 -4.81
C VAL A 144 0.29 19.40 -5.81
N VAL A 145 0.77 18.62 -6.77
CA VAL A 145 -0.06 17.85 -7.69
C VAL A 145 -0.02 16.39 -7.28
N VAL A 146 -1.20 15.82 -6.97
CA VAL A 146 -1.38 14.39 -6.71
C VAL A 146 -1.99 13.74 -7.94
N VAL A 147 -1.31 12.77 -8.52
CA VAL A 147 -1.75 12.07 -9.72
C VAL A 147 -2.41 10.75 -9.35
N GLY A 148 -3.72 10.66 -9.56
CA GLY A 148 -4.52 9.48 -9.23
C GLY A 148 -5.84 9.82 -8.56
N GLY A 149 -6.73 8.84 -8.45
CA GLY A 149 -8.10 9.06 -7.96
C GLY A 149 -8.58 8.02 -6.93
N GLY A 150 -7.68 7.20 -6.38
CA GLY A 150 -8.00 6.20 -5.36
C GLY A 150 -7.97 6.74 -3.93
N ASN A 151 -8.30 5.89 -2.95
CA ASN A 151 -8.26 6.25 -1.52
C ASN A 151 -6.87 6.75 -1.09
N VAL A 152 -5.81 6.15 -1.62
CA VAL A 152 -4.42 6.56 -1.32
C VAL A 152 -4.13 7.96 -1.87
N ALA A 153 -4.71 8.32 -3.02
CA ALA A 153 -4.60 9.69 -3.55
C ALA A 153 -5.30 10.71 -2.64
N MET A 154 -6.47 10.36 -2.10
CA MET A 154 -7.18 11.19 -1.12
C MET A 154 -6.34 11.38 0.15
N ASP A 155 -5.75 10.31 0.66
CA ASP A 155 -4.88 10.34 1.85
C ASP A 155 -3.63 11.19 1.63
N ALA A 156 -2.95 11.03 0.50
CA ALA A 156 -1.77 11.83 0.15
C ALA A 156 -2.11 13.31 -0.03
N ALA A 157 -3.23 13.61 -0.71
CA ALA A 157 -3.68 14.97 -0.93
C ALA A 157 -4.06 15.68 0.39
N ARG A 158 -4.83 15.02 1.25
CA ARG A 158 -5.22 15.57 2.56
C ARG A 158 -4.02 15.77 3.48
N THR A 159 -3.05 14.86 3.42
CA THR A 159 -1.79 15.00 4.18
C THR A 159 -1.00 16.21 3.68
N ALA A 160 -0.82 16.37 2.37
CA ALA A 160 -0.12 17.52 1.81
C ALA A 160 -0.81 18.86 2.14
N LEU A 161 -2.15 18.90 2.08
CA LEU A 161 -2.93 20.06 2.46
C LEU A 161 -2.72 20.45 3.93
N ARG A 162 -2.73 19.46 4.83
CA ARG A 162 -2.49 19.66 6.27
C ARG A 162 -1.07 20.12 6.59
N LEU A 163 -0.12 19.84 5.71
CA LEU A 163 1.25 20.38 5.77
C LEU A 163 1.36 21.81 5.21
N GLY A 164 0.26 22.40 4.73
CA GLY A 164 0.18 23.79 4.31
C GLY A 164 0.23 24.04 2.81
N ALA A 165 0.15 23.01 1.97
CA ALA A 165 0.17 23.16 0.52
C ALA A 165 -1.21 23.51 -0.08
N GLU A 166 -1.23 24.21 -1.22
CA GLU A 166 -2.33 24.15 -2.17
C GLU A 166 -2.25 22.81 -2.91
N VAL A 167 -3.32 22.04 -2.97
CA VAL A 167 -3.29 20.67 -3.49
C VAL A 167 -4.29 20.48 -4.62
N HIS A 168 -3.79 19.96 -5.73
CA HIS A 168 -4.53 19.57 -6.91
C HIS A 168 -4.47 18.05 -7.09
N ILE A 169 -5.63 17.39 -7.18
CA ILE A 169 -5.75 16.02 -7.66
C ILE A 169 -5.97 16.05 -9.17
N VAL A 170 -5.04 15.48 -9.91
CA VAL A 170 -5.15 15.31 -11.37
C VAL A 170 -5.55 13.87 -11.66
N TYR A 171 -6.71 13.70 -12.30
CA TYR A 171 -7.26 12.38 -12.62
C TYR A 171 -7.79 12.31 -14.05
N ARG A 172 -7.39 11.27 -14.77
CA ARG A 172 -7.63 11.11 -16.21
C ARG A 172 -9.08 10.81 -16.62
N ARG A 173 -9.96 10.47 -15.67
CA ARG A 173 -11.39 10.20 -15.90
C ARG A 173 -12.25 11.21 -15.16
N GLY A 174 -13.57 11.03 -15.22
CA GLY A 174 -14.54 11.87 -14.53
C GLY A 174 -14.77 11.47 -13.08
N GLU A 175 -15.64 12.20 -12.42
CA GLU A 175 -15.96 11.98 -11.00
C GLU A 175 -16.60 10.62 -10.74
N GLU A 176 -17.48 10.17 -11.63
CA GLU A 176 -18.16 8.87 -11.52
C GLU A 176 -17.19 7.69 -11.62
N GLU A 177 -16.04 7.87 -12.26
CA GLU A 177 -15.01 6.87 -12.44
C GLU A 177 -13.95 6.87 -11.33
N LEU A 178 -14.03 7.77 -10.33
CA LEU A 178 -13.10 7.79 -9.21
C LEU A 178 -13.16 6.48 -8.42
N PRO A 179 -12.06 5.74 -8.27
CA PRO A 179 -12.06 4.49 -7.51
C PRO A 179 -12.07 4.71 -5.99
N ALA A 180 -11.85 5.93 -5.52
CA ALA A 180 -11.95 6.26 -4.11
C ALA A 180 -13.40 6.15 -3.61
N ARG A 181 -13.55 5.85 -2.32
CA ARG A 181 -14.85 5.88 -1.66
C ARG A 181 -15.43 7.28 -1.71
N LYS A 182 -16.75 7.40 -1.92
CA LYS A 182 -17.43 8.70 -2.06
C LYS A 182 -17.23 9.60 -0.84
N GLU A 183 -17.20 9.00 0.35
CA GLU A 183 -16.94 9.73 1.60
C GLU A 183 -15.53 10.34 1.62
N GLU A 184 -14.52 9.63 1.13
CA GLU A 184 -13.15 10.15 1.08
C GLU A 184 -12.98 11.29 0.07
N VAL A 185 -13.67 11.19 -1.07
CA VAL A 185 -13.74 12.27 -2.06
C VAL A 185 -14.43 13.51 -1.46
N HIS A 186 -15.53 13.28 -0.73
CA HIS A 186 -16.28 14.37 -0.08
C HIS A 186 -15.41 15.08 0.96
N HIS A 187 -14.76 14.33 1.85
CA HIS A 187 -13.84 14.90 2.84
C HIS A 187 -12.70 15.70 2.20
N ALA A 188 -12.12 15.18 1.13
CA ALA A 188 -11.07 15.89 0.41
C ALA A 188 -11.55 17.23 -0.17
N LYS A 189 -12.75 17.26 -0.75
CA LYS A 189 -13.37 18.49 -1.25
C LYS A 189 -13.71 19.49 -0.14
N GLU A 190 -14.25 19.01 0.98
CA GLU A 190 -14.57 19.86 2.14
C GLU A 190 -13.32 20.53 2.74
N GLU A 191 -12.19 19.84 2.74
CA GLU A 191 -10.91 20.38 3.20
C GLU A 191 -10.29 21.39 2.23
N GLY A 192 -10.80 21.50 0.99
CA GLY A 192 -10.36 22.50 0.01
C GLY A 192 -9.41 21.97 -1.06
N ILE A 193 -9.33 20.66 -1.26
CA ILE A 193 -8.56 20.06 -2.35
C ILE A 193 -9.25 20.33 -3.69
N ILE A 194 -8.47 20.76 -4.68
CA ILE A 194 -8.93 21.07 -6.02
C ILE A 194 -8.88 19.79 -6.87
N PHE A 195 -9.98 19.45 -7.53
CA PHE A 195 -10.08 18.29 -8.41
C PHE A 195 -10.02 18.70 -9.88
N ASP A 196 -8.90 18.43 -10.53
CA ASP A 196 -8.69 18.61 -11.96
C ASP A 196 -8.96 17.27 -12.66
N LEU A 197 -10.24 17.01 -12.91
CA LEU A 197 -10.71 15.77 -13.54
C LEU A 197 -10.60 15.86 -15.07
N LEU A 198 -10.63 14.70 -15.74
CA LEU A 198 -10.44 14.59 -17.19
C LEU A 198 -9.14 15.24 -17.65
N GLN A 199 -8.08 14.98 -16.89
CA GLN A 199 -6.75 15.53 -17.14
C GLN A 199 -5.69 14.48 -16.80
N ASN A 200 -4.63 14.43 -17.57
CA ASN A 200 -3.56 13.47 -17.43
C ASN A 200 -2.19 14.11 -17.63
N PRO A 201 -1.24 13.90 -16.74
CA PRO A 201 0.12 14.37 -16.93
C PRO A 201 0.80 13.68 -18.11
N THR A 202 1.55 14.44 -18.90
CA THR A 202 2.36 13.92 -20.01
C THR A 202 3.85 14.10 -19.78
N GLU A 203 4.22 15.07 -18.95
CA GLU A 203 5.61 15.38 -18.62
C GLU A 203 5.68 16.14 -17.30
N ILE A 204 6.70 15.86 -16.50
CA ILE A 204 7.05 16.66 -15.33
C ILE A 204 8.14 17.65 -15.75
N LEU A 205 7.85 18.94 -15.57
CA LEU A 205 8.75 20.02 -15.94
C LEU A 205 9.77 20.25 -14.83
N VAL A 206 11.03 20.30 -15.21
CA VAL A 206 12.17 20.33 -14.29
C VAL A 206 12.97 21.61 -14.51
N ASP A 207 13.44 22.21 -13.43
CA ASP A 207 14.32 23.35 -13.50
C ASP A 207 15.79 22.96 -13.77
N GLU A 208 16.68 23.92 -13.88
CA GLU A 208 18.11 23.72 -14.14
C GLU A 208 18.85 22.95 -13.04
N ASN A 209 18.29 22.90 -11.83
CA ASN A 209 18.84 22.19 -10.68
C ASN A 209 18.22 20.79 -10.48
N GLY A 210 17.38 20.36 -11.39
CA GLY A 210 16.73 19.04 -11.32
C GLY A 210 15.51 18.97 -10.40
N TRP A 211 14.91 20.10 -10.05
CA TRP A 211 13.70 20.16 -9.23
C TRP A 211 12.44 20.38 -10.06
N VAL A 212 11.34 19.83 -9.58
CA VAL A 212 10.02 20.05 -10.17
C VAL A 212 9.69 21.54 -10.15
N LYS A 213 9.27 22.06 -11.31
CA LYS A 213 8.73 23.42 -11.46
C LYS A 213 7.31 23.44 -12.00
N GLY A 214 6.80 22.33 -12.52
CA GLY A 214 5.47 22.21 -13.07
C GLY A 214 5.20 20.85 -13.67
N VAL A 215 4.00 20.71 -14.22
CA VAL A 215 3.52 19.51 -14.91
C VAL A 215 2.87 19.93 -16.22
N ARG A 216 3.21 19.27 -17.33
CA ARG A 216 2.45 19.39 -18.58
C ARG A 216 1.31 18.40 -18.54
N ILE A 217 0.10 18.87 -18.80
CA ILE A 217 -1.15 18.15 -18.68
C ILE A 217 -1.89 18.19 -19.99
N ILE A 218 -2.47 17.07 -20.41
CA ILE A 218 -3.40 16.97 -21.54
C ILE A 218 -4.82 16.77 -21.01
N LYS A 219 -5.80 17.40 -21.65
CA LYS A 219 -7.22 17.18 -21.35
C LYS A 219 -7.70 15.87 -21.98
N MET A 220 -8.64 15.24 -21.30
CA MET A 220 -9.21 13.95 -21.67
C MET A 220 -10.70 14.09 -21.94
N GLU A 221 -11.23 13.16 -22.72
CA GLU A 221 -12.67 12.89 -22.83
C GLU A 221 -12.94 11.42 -22.52
N LEU A 222 -14.17 11.08 -22.19
CA LEU A 222 -14.57 9.71 -21.87
C LEU A 222 -15.08 9.01 -23.13
N GLY A 223 -14.44 7.90 -23.47
CA GLY A 223 -14.85 6.97 -24.53
C GLY A 223 -15.70 5.82 -24.01
N GLU A 224 -15.61 4.68 -24.68
CA GLU A 224 -16.33 3.46 -24.32
C GLU A 224 -15.85 2.85 -23.00
N PRO A 225 -16.71 2.12 -22.27
CA PRO A 225 -16.33 1.42 -21.06
C PRO A 225 -15.22 0.39 -21.29
N ASP A 226 -14.27 0.33 -20.34
CA ASP A 226 -13.25 -0.71 -20.31
C ASP A 226 -13.78 -2.01 -19.68
N ALA A 227 -12.91 -3.02 -19.53
CA ALA A 227 -13.25 -4.31 -18.93
C ALA A 227 -13.74 -4.21 -17.45
N SER A 228 -13.49 -3.09 -16.77
CA SER A 228 -13.99 -2.81 -15.41
C SER A 228 -15.33 -2.09 -15.41
N GLY A 229 -15.91 -1.79 -16.56
CA GLY A 229 -17.14 -1.03 -16.73
C GLY A 229 -16.97 0.50 -16.60
N ARG A 230 -15.75 1.00 -16.39
CA ARG A 230 -15.46 2.43 -16.34
C ARG A 230 -15.13 2.96 -17.72
N ARG A 231 -15.65 4.14 -18.05
CA ARG A 231 -15.37 4.77 -19.35
C ARG A 231 -13.87 5.04 -19.51
N SER A 232 -13.36 4.71 -20.70
CA SER A 232 -11.94 4.84 -21.02
C SER A 232 -11.56 6.31 -21.26
N PRO A 233 -10.44 6.78 -20.70
CA PRO A 233 -9.97 8.14 -20.99
C PRO A 233 -9.33 8.20 -22.37
N VAL A 234 -9.70 9.22 -23.16
CA VAL A 234 -9.18 9.50 -24.49
C VAL A 234 -8.58 10.89 -24.52
N GLU A 235 -7.36 11.02 -25.00
CA GLU A 235 -6.66 12.29 -25.09
C GLU A 235 -7.32 13.21 -26.13
N ILE A 236 -7.46 14.50 -25.78
CA ILE A 236 -7.88 15.55 -26.70
C ILE A 236 -6.61 16.20 -27.28
N PRO A 237 -6.25 15.92 -28.57
CA PRO A 237 -5.03 16.45 -29.15
C PRO A 237 -5.02 17.99 -29.16
N GLY A 238 -3.87 18.58 -28.87
CA GLY A 238 -3.68 20.04 -28.86
C GLY A 238 -4.26 20.75 -27.64
N SER A 239 -4.70 20.00 -26.59
CA SER A 239 -5.25 20.55 -25.36
C SER A 239 -4.21 20.69 -24.24
N GLU A 240 -2.95 20.45 -24.52
CA GLU A 240 -1.87 20.49 -23.54
C GLU A 240 -1.72 21.88 -22.94
N TYR A 241 -1.48 21.92 -21.64
CA TYR A 241 -1.13 23.13 -20.90
C TYR A 241 -0.17 22.82 -19.76
N GLU A 242 0.43 23.83 -19.20
CA GLU A 242 1.36 23.71 -18.08
C GLU A 242 0.71 24.22 -16.79
N MET A 243 0.86 23.44 -15.73
CA MET A 243 0.45 23.81 -14.37
C MET A 243 1.70 23.94 -13.51
N ASP A 244 1.90 25.10 -12.90
CA ASP A 244 2.99 25.30 -11.94
C ASP A 244 2.79 24.46 -10.70
N CYS A 245 3.83 23.78 -10.26
CA CYS A 245 3.88 23.09 -8.96
C CYS A 245 5.34 22.86 -8.57
N ASP A 246 5.58 22.60 -7.31
CA ASP A 246 6.92 22.28 -6.77
C ASP A 246 7.03 20.84 -6.27
N THR A 247 5.92 20.13 -6.18
CA THR A 247 5.86 18.74 -5.71
C THR A 247 4.84 17.95 -6.50
N VAL A 248 5.20 16.74 -6.90
CA VAL A 248 4.30 15.78 -7.55
C VAL A 248 4.28 14.48 -6.77
N ILE A 249 3.08 14.00 -6.45
CA ILE A 249 2.88 12.73 -5.75
C ILE A 249 2.16 11.76 -6.69
N MET A 250 2.86 10.69 -7.08
CA MET A 250 2.30 9.63 -7.91
C MET A 250 1.51 8.64 -7.07
N SER A 251 0.19 8.56 -7.29
CA SER A 251 -0.75 7.71 -6.58
C SER A 251 -1.53 6.80 -7.52
N LEU A 252 -0.81 6.00 -8.31
CA LEU A 252 -1.33 5.18 -9.41
C LEU A 252 -1.63 3.73 -9.02
N GLY A 253 -1.66 3.46 -7.73
CA GLY A 253 -1.79 2.11 -7.18
C GLY A 253 -0.44 1.43 -6.93
N THR A 254 -0.54 0.24 -6.39
CA THR A 254 0.61 -0.54 -5.94
C THR A 254 0.51 -2.00 -6.40
N SER A 255 1.61 -2.72 -6.28
CA SER A 255 1.68 -4.16 -6.50
C SER A 255 2.46 -4.84 -5.38
N PRO A 256 2.29 -6.17 -5.17
CA PRO A 256 3.12 -6.90 -4.23
C PRO A 256 4.60 -6.83 -4.61
N ASN A 257 5.47 -6.76 -3.60
CA ASN A 257 6.91 -6.84 -3.82
C ASN A 257 7.28 -8.26 -4.28
N PRO A 258 7.97 -8.44 -5.41
CA PRO A 258 8.31 -9.76 -5.94
C PRO A 258 9.40 -10.50 -5.14
N LEU A 259 9.97 -9.89 -4.11
CA LEU A 259 11.07 -10.49 -3.35
C LEU A 259 10.71 -11.87 -2.79
N ILE A 260 9.56 -12.00 -2.17
CA ILE A 260 9.13 -13.27 -1.56
C ILE A 260 8.92 -14.34 -2.64
N SER A 261 8.15 -14.03 -3.68
CA SER A 261 7.88 -14.99 -4.76
C SER A 261 9.13 -15.37 -5.55
N SER A 262 10.05 -14.44 -5.77
CA SER A 262 11.31 -14.70 -6.49
C SER A 262 12.34 -15.51 -5.69
N THR A 263 12.20 -15.56 -4.37
CA THR A 263 13.13 -16.29 -3.46
C THR A 263 12.52 -17.53 -2.85
N THR A 264 11.28 -17.88 -3.20
CA THR A 264 10.54 -19.04 -2.69
C THR A 264 10.21 -19.99 -3.84
N LYS A 265 10.90 -21.11 -3.90
CA LYS A 265 10.71 -22.12 -4.97
C LYS A 265 9.31 -22.74 -4.87
N GLY A 266 8.63 -22.81 -6.01
CA GLY A 266 7.30 -23.45 -6.11
C GLY A 266 6.13 -22.54 -5.73
N LEU A 267 6.37 -21.27 -5.39
CA LEU A 267 5.33 -20.29 -5.13
C LEU A 267 4.92 -19.58 -6.43
N GLU A 268 3.70 -19.80 -6.87
CA GLU A 268 3.16 -19.23 -8.11
C GLU A 268 2.57 -17.83 -7.91
N THR A 269 2.70 -17.00 -8.95
CA THR A 269 2.10 -15.68 -9.03
C THR A 269 1.32 -15.52 -10.34
N ASN A 270 0.32 -14.64 -10.32
CA ASN A 270 -0.43 -14.28 -11.50
C ASN A 270 0.25 -13.14 -12.32
N ARG A 271 -0.37 -12.73 -13.43
CA ARG A 271 0.15 -11.66 -14.31
C ARG A 271 0.33 -10.30 -13.60
N ARG A 272 -0.38 -10.06 -12.49
CA ARG A 272 -0.26 -8.85 -11.65
C ARG A 272 0.78 -8.99 -10.54
N LYS A 273 1.56 -10.07 -10.55
CA LYS A 273 2.56 -10.41 -9.53
C LYS A 273 1.96 -10.68 -8.14
N CYS A 274 0.65 -10.91 -8.06
CA CYS A 274 0.00 -11.34 -6.83
C CYS A 274 0.20 -12.85 -6.65
N ILE A 275 0.37 -13.29 -5.40
CA ILE A 275 0.51 -14.71 -5.06
C ILE A 275 -0.83 -15.41 -5.37
N VAL A 276 -0.76 -16.56 -6.03
CA VAL A 276 -1.94 -17.40 -6.28
C VAL A 276 -2.28 -18.18 -5.01
N ALA A 277 -3.47 -17.97 -4.49
CA ALA A 277 -3.98 -18.65 -3.30
C ALA A 277 -5.48 -18.91 -3.43
N THR A 278 -5.97 -19.93 -2.74
CA THR A 278 -7.41 -20.23 -2.67
C THR A 278 -8.11 -19.21 -1.78
N GLU A 279 -9.31 -18.82 -2.14
CA GLU A 279 -10.08 -17.81 -1.39
C GLU A 279 -10.50 -18.33 -0.01
N ASP A 280 -10.92 -19.60 0.07
CA ASP A 280 -11.53 -20.19 1.27
C ASP A 280 -10.49 -20.50 2.37
N THR A 281 -9.24 -20.81 2.00
CA THR A 281 -8.22 -21.29 2.93
C THR A 281 -6.88 -20.56 2.83
N GLY A 282 -6.70 -19.73 1.81
CA GLY A 282 -5.43 -19.09 1.54
C GLY A 282 -4.30 -20.02 1.09
N ALA A 283 -4.59 -21.29 0.81
CA ALA A 283 -3.56 -22.25 0.38
C ALA A 283 -2.93 -21.84 -0.96
N THR A 284 -1.59 -21.85 -1.01
CA THR A 284 -0.82 -21.52 -2.21
C THR A 284 -0.43 -22.77 -2.98
N SER A 285 0.32 -22.60 -4.07
CA SER A 285 0.92 -23.71 -4.84
C SER A 285 2.03 -24.47 -4.09
N LYS A 286 2.50 -23.94 -2.96
CA LYS A 286 3.55 -24.54 -2.12
C LYS A 286 2.93 -25.13 -0.86
N ASP A 287 3.21 -26.41 -0.61
CA ASP A 287 2.68 -27.13 0.55
C ASP A 287 3.12 -26.46 1.88
N GLY A 288 2.19 -26.36 2.83
CA GLY A 288 2.41 -25.67 4.11
C GLY A 288 2.51 -24.14 4.04
N VAL A 289 2.38 -23.56 2.84
CA VAL A 289 2.47 -22.10 2.64
C VAL A 289 1.12 -21.53 2.22
N TYR A 290 0.67 -20.54 2.95
CA TYR A 290 -0.59 -19.84 2.82
C TYR A 290 -0.36 -18.36 2.52
N ALA A 291 -1.31 -17.69 1.91
CA ALA A 291 -1.22 -16.25 1.64
C ALA A 291 -2.59 -15.59 1.68
N GLY A 292 -2.61 -14.30 1.98
CA GLY A 292 -3.84 -13.52 2.00
C GLY A 292 -3.60 -12.01 2.03
N GLY A 293 -4.70 -11.26 1.95
CA GLY A 293 -4.67 -9.81 1.87
C GLY A 293 -4.13 -9.29 0.54
N ASP A 294 -3.57 -8.10 0.54
CA ASP A 294 -3.15 -7.41 -0.68
C ASP A 294 -2.02 -8.14 -1.46
N ALA A 295 -1.29 -9.04 -0.81
CA ALA A 295 -0.32 -9.92 -1.47
C ALA A 295 -0.98 -10.86 -2.50
N VAL A 296 -2.26 -11.17 -2.34
CA VAL A 296 -3.07 -12.05 -3.20
C VAL A 296 -4.01 -11.26 -4.10
N THR A 297 -4.72 -10.29 -3.56
CA THR A 297 -5.76 -9.54 -4.29
C THR A 297 -5.25 -8.29 -5.01
N GLY A 298 -4.08 -7.80 -4.65
CA GLY A 298 -3.67 -6.42 -4.88
C GLY A 298 -4.28 -5.50 -3.81
N ALA A 299 -3.99 -4.21 -3.89
CA ALA A 299 -4.45 -3.24 -2.89
C ALA A 299 -5.99 -3.24 -2.77
N ALA A 300 -6.48 -3.48 -1.55
CA ALA A 300 -7.90 -3.57 -1.21
C ALA A 300 -8.18 -2.87 0.13
N THR A 301 -9.12 -3.37 0.90
CA THR A 301 -9.50 -2.77 2.20
C THR A 301 -8.95 -3.58 3.39
N VAL A 302 -8.82 -2.90 4.52
CA VAL A 302 -8.41 -3.53 5.79
C VAL A 302 -9.31 -4.70 6.15
N ILE A 303 -10.63 -4.54 6.02
CA ILE A 303 -11.60 -5.58 6.38
C ILE A 303 -11.46 -6.84 5.51
N LEU A 304 -11.19 -6.67 4.22
CA LEU A 304 -10.94 -7.80 3.31
C LEU A 304 -9.63 -8.52 3.65
N ALA A 305 -8.58 -7.77 3.99
CA ALA A 305 -7.32 -8.34 4.43
C ALA A 305 -7.47 -9.14 5.74
N MET A 306 -8.22 -8.61 6.71
CA MET A 306 -8.56 -9.33 7.95
C MET A 306 -9.35 -10.62 7.66
N GLY A 307 -10.32 -10.57 6.77
CA GLY A 307 -11.10 -11.74 6.33
C GLY A 307 -10.21 -12.83 5.73
N ALA A 308 -9.26 -12.45 4.87
CA ALA A 308 -8.29 -13.38 4.30
C ALA A 308 -7.36 -13.99 5.37
N GLY A 309 -6.94 -13.20 6.37
CA GLY A 309 -6.18 -13.69 7.52
C GLY A 309 -6.94 -14.75 8.32
N LYS A 310 -8.24 -14.55 8.55
CA LYS A 310 -9.11 -15.53 9.23
C LYS A 310 -9.25 -16.82 8.42
N ALA A 311 -9.48 -16.71 7.12
CA ALA A 311 -9.59 -17.86 6.23
C ALA A 311 -8.30 -18.70 6.23
N ALA A 312 -7.15 -18.02 6.17
CA ALA A 312 -5.84 -18.68 6.22
C ALA A 312 -5.56 -19.33 7.57
N ALA A 313 -5.91 -18.71 8.69
CA ALA A 313 -5.77 -19.32 10.01
C ALA A 313 -6.55 -20.63 10.12
N LYS A 314 -7.80 -20.67 9.61
CA LYS A 314 -8.59 -21.89 9.54
C LYS A 314 -7.95 -22.93 8.62
N GLY A 315 -7.46 -22.52 7.44
CA GLY A 315 -6.78 -23.44 6.51
C GLY A 315 -5.52 -24.06 7.08
N ILE A 316 -4.73 -23.29 7.84
CA ILE A 316 -3.52 -23.77 8.53
C ILE A 316 -3.89 -24.74 9.66
N ASP A 317 -4.92 -24.42 10.45
CA ASP A 317 -5.41 -25.30 11.52
C ASP A 317 -5.86 -26.66 10.95
N GLU A 318 -6.63 -26.66 9.88
CA GLU A 318 -7.05 -27.89 9.18
C GLU A 318 -5.87 -28.69 8.60
N TYR A 319 -4.80 -28.01 8.17
CA TYR A 319 -3.58 -28.64 7.64
C TYR A 319 -2.78 -29.32 8.74
N LEU A 320 -2.58 -28.65 9.88
CA LEU A 320 -1.76 -29.14 10.99
C LEU A 320 -2.49 -30.16 11.89
N SER A 321 -3.82 -30.23 11.79
CA SER A 321 -4.64 -31.19 12.56
C SER A 321 -4.76 -32.56 11.88
N LYS A 322 -4.18 -32.78 10.71
CA LYS A 322 -4.16 -34.05 9.99
C LYS A 322 -3.03 -34.93 10.45
#